data_962d09e5fbb6427daa896d89378e0cf7
#
_entry.id   962d09e5fbb6427daa896d89378e0cf7
#
_cell.length_a   1.000
_cell.length_b   1.000
_cell.length_c   1.000
_cell.angle_alpha   90.00
_cell.angle_beta   90.00
_cell.angle_gamma   90.00
#
_symmetry.space_group_name_H-M   'P 1'
#
loop_
_entity.id
_entity.type
_entity.pdbx_description
1 polymer ?
#
loop_
_entity_poly.entity_id
_entity_poly.type
_entity_poly.pdbx_seq_one_letter_code
_entity_poly.pdbx_strand_id
1 'polypeptide(L)'
;MATAYHLQKRHLQSVVYEKRSEAGGRFSTIERDGIFVNRGALMFCLKLNPCFCELIHELGIEYKPVEMSRFALQLSDRLIALDQWSIFKSRLFSPSDFWKWSRLKRLLHSLDFDFSRPDERLLQWHGISLLEFCQKEAKFSHTMINYFVQPFSSFAYVDPEEISADHGLFLLSYSVTPCFSPKRGMGEVARQLQERLSGRIRLGCRINRVQNDDRGRFMVEVEGAEGKERPEKRWEGPYDYCIFATGSRHVRSLMPGLDFEVFAPKTRGVILETIAPKYRPYDLLIFPKEGNTHGVHGGELRHHPDGRSFCGIFLYRPDGELGAVFENYKIMERVGWSPAITVMQPGGKIVDVITHKENLFIVGDFFRYPCHESCVFTAKKVAEIIVREARG
;
A
#
# COMPACT_ATOMS: atom_id res chain seq x y z
N MET A 1 -11.48 -2.47 9.69
CA MET A 1 -11.23 -3.77 10.37
C MET A 1 -10.20 -3.66 11.49
N ALA A 2 -8.97 -3.15 11.28
CA ALA A 2 -7.97 -3.08 12.37
C ALA A 2 -8.47 -2.30 13.59
N THR A 3 -9.12 -1.13 13.43
CA THR A 3 -9.71 -0.38 14.54
C THR A 3 -10.76 -1.21 15.29
N ALA A 4 -11.66 -1.87 14.55
CA ALA A 4 -12.71 -2.71 15.14
C ALA A 4 -12.10 -3.89 15.93
N TYR A 5 -11.02 -4.47 15.45
CA TYR A 5 -10.28 -5.52 16.15
C TYR A 5 -9.66 -5.01 17.46
N HIS A 6 -9.02 -3.84 17.46
CA HIS A 6 -8.47 -3.24 18.68
C HIS A 6 -9.57 -2.84 19.69
N LEU A 7 -10.72 -2.34 19.22
CA LEU A 7 -11.88 -2.06 20.07
C LEU A 7 -12.47 -3.34 20.68
N GLN A 8 -12.58 -4.41 19.89
CA GLN A 8 -13.06 -5.71 20.38
C GLN A 8 -12.17 -6.27 21.50
N LYS A 9 -10.85 -6.16 21.38
CA LYS A 9 -9.90 -6.55 22.46
C LYS A 9 -10.13 -5.79 23.76
N ARG A 10 -10.81 -4.65 23.70
CA ARG A 10 -11.17 -3.80 24.86
C ARG A 10 -12.65 -3.88 25.23
N HIS A 11 -13.37 -4.90 24.70
CA HIS A 11 -14.78 -5.18 24.96
C HIS A 11 -15.75 -4.09 24.43
N LEU A 12 -15.31 -3.22 23.51
CA LEU A 12 -16.17 -2.27 22.85
C LEU A 12 -16.82 -2.88 21.59
N GLN A 13 -18.07 -2.52 21.36
CA GLN A 13 -18.80 -2.98 20.18
C GLN A 13 -18.53 -2.06 18.99
N SER A 14 -18.48 -2.64 17.80
CA SER A 14 -18.32 -1.90 16.55
C SER A 14 -18.97 -2.65 15.39
N VAL A 15 -19.39 -1.92 14.38
CA VAL A 15 -19.87 -2.48 13.11
C VAL A 15 -19.00 -1.91 11.99
N VAL A 16 -18.59 -2.76 11.07
CA VAL A 16 -17.80 -2.38 9.89
C VAL A 16 -18.66 -2.57 8.65
N TYR A 17 -18.82 -1.53 7.85
CA TYR A 17 -19.51 -1.57 6.57
C TYR A 17 -18.48 -1.60 5.44
N GLU A 18 -18.56 -2.61 4.59
CA GLU A 18 -17.72 -2.75 3.40
C GLU A 18 -18.61 -2.88 2.15
N LYS A 19 -18.37 -2.01 1.16
CA LYS A 19 -19.18 -1.98 -0.07
C LYS A 19 -18.98 -3.18 -0.99
N ARG A 20 -17.82 -3.85 -0.88
CA ARG A 20 -17.51 -5.04 -1.67
C ARG A 20 -18.08 -6.28 -1.01
N SER A 21 -18.22 -7.34 -1.82
CA SER A 21 -18.58 -8.67 -1.35
C SER A 21 -17.46 -9.39 -0.59
N GLU A 22 -16.25 -8.83 -0.62
CA GLU A 22 -15.07 -9.33 0.11
C GLU A 22 -14.37 -8.19 0.87
N ALA A 23 -13.85 -8.49 2.05
CA ALA A 23 -13.06 -7.56 2.83
C ALA A 23 -11.59 -7.52 2.33
N GLY A 24 -10.86 -6.44 2.71
CA GLY A 24 -9.41 -6.34 2.48
C GLY A 24 -9.00 -5.22 1.56
N GLY A 25 -9.82 -4.87 0.57
CA GLY A 25 -9.47 -3.79 -0.35
C GLY A 25 -8.10 -4.00 -1.00
N ARG A 26 -7.17 -3.06 -0.80
CA ARG A 26 -5.78 -3.14 -1.33
C ARG A 26 -4.92 -4.27 -0.73
N PHE A 27 -5.39 -4.91 0.32
CA PHE A 27 -4.81 -6.13 0.91
C PHE A 27 -5.45 -7.41 0.38
N SER A 28 -6.23 -7.37 -0.69
CA SER A 28 -6.83 -8.58 -1.25
C SER A 28 -5.82 -9.42 -2.03
N THR A 29 -5.99 -10.72 -1.98
CA THR A 29 -5.18 -11.73 -2.67
C THR A 29 -6.12 -12.71 -3.36
N ILE A 30 -5.82 -13.14 -4.56
CA ILE A 30 -6.51 -14.27 -5.19
C ILE A 30 -5.73 -15.55 -4.94
N GLU A 31 -6.46 -16.66 -4.84
CA GLU A 31 -5.91 -18.00 -4.81
C GLU A 31 -6.26 -18.72 -6.10
N ARG A 32 -5.26 -19.32 -6.74
CA ARG A 32 -5.43 -20.18 -7.92
C ARG A 32 -4.47 -21.37 -7.82
N ASP A 33 -5.03 -22.57 -7.85
CA ASP A 33 -4.26 -23.82 -7.80
C ASP A 33 -3.25 -23.85 -6.64
N GLY A 34 -3.64 -23.33 -5.46
CA GLY A 34 -2.78 -23.22 -4.28
C GLY A 34 -1.75 -22.09 -4.34
N ILE A 35 -1.75 -21.28 -5.40
CA ILE A 35 -0.89 -20.11 -5.55
C ILE A 35 -1.64 -18.84 -5.17
N PHE A 36 -0.96 -17.98 -4.40
CA PHE A 36 -1.52 -16.73 -3.89
C PHE A 36 -0.89 -15.53 -4.60
N VAL A 37 -1.72 -14.70 -5.25
CA VAL A 37 -1.28 -13.51 -5.99
C VAL A 37 -1.94 -12.27 -5.41
N ASN A 38 -1.16 -11.26 -5.06
CA ASN A 38 -1.66 -10.04 -4.45
C ASN A 38 -2.25 -9.08 -5.50
N ARG A 39 -3.36 -8.44 -5.16
CA ARG A 39 -3.97 -7.38 -5.98
C ARG A 39 -3.45 -5.99 -5.67
N GLY A 40 -2.63 -5.82 -4.64
CA GLY A 40 -2.14 -4.53 -4.18
C GLY A 40 -0.84 -4.63 -3.40
N ALA A 41 -0.89 -4.52 -2.07
CA ALA A 41 0.30 -4.60 -1.22
C ALA A 41 1.03 -5.95 -1.38
N LEU A 42 2.37 -5.90 -1.37
CA LEU A 42 3.20 -7.07 -1.67
C LEU A 42 4.01 -7.57 -0.47
N MET A 43 4.53 -6.67 0.35
CA MET A 43 5.50 -6.98 1.41
C MET A 43 5.44 -5.97 2.56
N PHE A 44 6.12 -6.29 3.64
CA PHE A 44 6.34 -5.44 4.81
C PHE A 44 7.75 -5.60 5.35
N CYS A 45 8.21 -4.65 6.18
CA CYS A 45 9.52 -4.68 6.82
C CYS A 45 9.36 -4.61 8.35
N LEU A 46 10.04 -5.46 9.10
CA LEU A 46 9.93 -5.48 10.56
C LEU A 46 10.31 -4.13 11.19
N LYS A 47 11.35 -3.47 10.67
CA LYS A 47 11.81 -2.17 11.18
C LYS A 47 10.87 -1.02 10.80
N LEU A 48 10.34 -1.01 9.57
CA LEU A 48 9.57 0.10 9.03
C LEU A 48 8.07 0.00 9.34
N ASN A 49 7.60 -1.16 9.77
CA ASN A 49 6.18 -1.45 9.95
C ASN A 49 5.89 -2.11 11.31
N PRO A 50 6.29 -1.50 12.45
CA PRO A 50 6.19 -2.14 13.77
C PRO A 50 4.76 -2.46 14.20
N CYS A 51 3.79 -1.55 14.01
CA CYS A 51 2.39 -1.83 14.35
C CYS A 51 1.77 -2.90 13.45
N PHE A 52 2.15 -2.92 12.16
CA PHE A 52 1.70 -3.96 11.25
C PHE A 52 2.28 -5.32 11.65
N CYS A 53 3.56 -5.36 12.05
CA CYS A 53 4.20 -6.60 12.53
C CYS A 53 3.57 -7.12 13.82
N GLU A 54 3.25 -6.22 14.76
CA GLU A 54 2.49 -6.58 15.96
C GLU A 54 1.14 -7.22 15.58
N LEU A 55 0.42 -6.62 14.64
CA LEU A 55 -0.85 -7.17 14.15
C LEU A 55 -0.66 -8.55 13.49
N ILE A 56 0.36 -8.73 12.64
CA ILE A 56 0.70 -10.02 12.01
C ILE A 56 0.93 -11.12 13.05
N HIS A 57 1.70 -10.80 14.11
CA HIS A 57 1.96 -11.74 15.21
C HIS A 57 0.69 -12.06 16.01
N GLU A 58 -0.11 -11.07 16.37
CA GLU A 58 -1.37 -11.25 17.08
C GLU A 58 -2.38 -12.11 16.31
N LEU A 59 -2.38 -11.98 14.98
CA LEU A 59 -3.23 -12.77 14.10
C LEU A 59 -2.70 -14.18 13.83
N GLY A 60 -1.46 -14.50 14.24
CA GLY A 60 -0.82 -15.78 14.00
C GLY A 60 -0.48 -16.03 12.54
N ILE A 61 -0.20 -14.99 11.77
CA ILE A 61 0.06 -15.09 10.33
C ILE A 61 1.50 -15.50 10.09
N GLU A 62 1.69 -16.60 9.37
CA GLU A 62 3.00 -17.05 8.93
C GLU A 62 3.50 -16.23 7.74
N TYR A 63 4.77 -15.86 7.76
CA TYR A 63 5.42 -15.10 6.69
C TYR A 63 6.80 -15.69 6.32
N LYS A 64 7.30 -15.30 5.17
CA LYS A 64 8.59 -15.70 4.64
C LYS A 64 9.42 -14.48 4.22
N PRO A 65 10.75 -14.56 4.23
CA PRO A 65 11.59 -13.48 3.73
C PRO A 65 11.36 -13.26 2.23
N VAL A 66 11.55 -12.02 1.83
CA VAL A 66 11.57 -11.59 0.43
C VAL A 66 13.03 -11.41 0.02
N GLU A 67 13.46 -12.16 -0.98
CA GLU A 67 14.85 -12.17 -1.45
C GLU A 67 15.04 -11.23 -2.62
N MET A 68 15.85 -10.18 -2.44
CA MET A 68 16.14 -9.21 -3.51
C MET A 68 16.79 -9.82 -4.74
N SER A 69 17.54 -10.93 -4.59
CA SER A 69 18.10 -11.71 -5.69
C SER A 69 17.03 -12.30 -6.62
N ARG A 70 15.81 -12.44 -6.13
CA ARG A 70 14.65 -12.89 -6.90
C ARG A 70 13.81 -11.73 -7.49
N PHE A 71 14.30 -10.50 -7.37
CA PHE A 71 13.78 -9.33 -8.06
C PHE A 71 14.62 -9.04 -9.27
N ALA A 72 14.01 -8.72 -10.40
CA ALA A 72 14.73 -8.40 -11.63
C ALA A 72 14.29 -7.07 -12.24
N LEU A 73 15.29 -6.32 -12.66
CA LEU A 73 15.13 -5.17 -13.53
C LEU A 73 15.21 -5.66 -14.99
N GLN A 74 14.15 -5.47 -15.76
CA GLN A 74 14.14 -5.77 -17.19
C GLN A 74 14.59 -4.54 -17.95
N LEU A 75 15.75 -4.63 -18.56
CA LEU A 75 16.18 -3.71 -19.62
C LEU A 75 15.72 -4.26 -20.97
N SER A 76 15.88 -3.47 -22.03
CA SER A 76 15.45 -3.87 -23.37
C SER A 76 15.94 -5.27 -23.80
N ASP A 77 17.18 -5.58 -23.48
CA ASP A 77 17.92 -6.76 -23.96
C ASP A 77 18.24 -7.80 -22.86
N ARG A 78 18.10 -7.45 -21.57
CA ARG A 78 18.55 -8.30 -20.48
C ARG A 78 17.77 -8.12 -19.17
N LEU A 79 17.81 -9.18 -18.34
CA LEU A 79 17.35 -9.18 -16.96
C LEU A 79 18.54 -9.04 -16.01
N ILE A 80 18.41 -8.13 -15.04
CA ILE A 80 19.43 -7.92 -14.00
C ILE A 80 18.77 -8.19 -12.64
N ALA A 81 19.24 -9.21 -11.93
CA ALA A 81 18.78 -9.44 -10.55
C ALA A 81 19.19 -8.26 -9.64
N LEU A 82 18.34 -7.89 -8.70
CA LEU A 82 18.56 -6.73 -7.82
C LEU A 82 19.42 -7.05 -6.58
N ASP A 83 20.28 -8.04 -6.67
CA ASP A 83 21.34 -8.23 -5.67
C ASP A 83 22.61 -7.43 -6.04
N GLN A 84 23.42 -7.12 -5.04
CA GLN A 84 24.59 -6.26 -5.20
C GLN A 84 25.59 -6.80 -6.23
N TRP A 85 25.74 -8.12 -6.30
CA TRP A 85 26.71 -8.76 -7.19
C TRP A 85 26.27 -8.73 -8.66
N SER A 86 25.00 -9.03 -8.91
CA SER A 86 24.40 -8.96 -10.25
C SER A 86 24.39 -7.53 -10.78
N ILE A 87 24.04 -6.56 -9.94
CA ILE A 87 24.08 -5.13 -10.29
C ILE A 87 25.51 -4.69 -10.60
N PHE A 88 26.50 -5.08 -9.80
CA PHE A 88 27.91 -4.75 -10.05
C PHE A 88 28.40 -5.35 -11.36
N LYS A 89 28.15 -6.63 -11.61
CA LYS A 89 28.53 -7.31 -12.85
C LYS A 89 27.86 -6.73 -14.09
N SER A 90 26.64 -6.20 -13.96
CA SER A 90 25.89 -5.64 -15.07
C SER A 90 26.56 -4.40 -15.66
N ARG A 91 27.44 -3.72 -14.91
CA ARG A 91 28.04 -2.41 -15.25
C ARG A 91 27.02 -1.31 -15.56
N LEU A 92 25.79 -1.48 -15.05
CA LEU A 92 24.73 -0.47 -15.22
C LEU A 92 25.08 0.83 -14.53
N PHE A 93 25.65 0.74 -13.32
CA PHE A 93 26.03 1.90 -12.52
C PHE A 93 27.54 2.09 -12.47
N SER A 94 27.96 3.35 -12.39
CA SER A 94 29.37 3.71 -12.25
C SER A 94 29.91 3.42 -10.85
N PRO A 95 31.24 3.27 -10.66
CA PRO A 95 31.83 3.18 -9.33
C PRO A 95 31.47 4.34 -8.40
N SER A 96 31.32 5.55 -8.98
CA SER A 96 30.85 6.74 -8.27
C SER A 96 29.44 6.57 -7.73
N ASP A 97 28.54 5.94 -8.49
CA ASP A 97 27.16 5.68 -8.04
C ASP A 97 27.12 4.69 -6.88
N PHE A 98 27.96 3.63 -6.91
CA PHE A 98 28.08 2.71 -5.78
C PHE A 98 28.56 3.40 -4.48
N TRP A 99 29.50 4.33 -4.59
CA TRP A 99 29.96 5.09 -3.43
C TRP A 99 28.85 6.00 -2.88
N LYS A 100 28.15 6.74 -3.76
CA LYS A 100 27.02 7.60 -3.40
C LYS A 100 25.88 6.77 -2.79
N TRP A 101 25.58 5.62 -3.36
CA TRP A 101 24.62 4.68 -2.81
C TRP A 101 25.03 4.20 -1.41
N SER A 102 26.28 3.88 -1.19
CA SER A 102 26.78 3.49 0.14
C SER A 102 26.63 4.59 1.19
N ARG A 103 26.75 5.88 0.78
CA ARG A 103 26.44 7.03 1.64
C ARG A 103 24.94 7.09 1.94
N LEU A 104 24.10 7.01 0.93
CA LEU A 104 22.65 7.02 1.12
C LEU A 104 22.19 5.84 1.99
N LYS A 105 22.72 4.66 1.75
CA LYS A 105 22.42 3.47 2.57
C LYS A 105 22.71 3.71 4.06
N ARG A 106 23.86 4.31 4.40
CA ARG A 106 24.18 4.66 5.78
C ARG A 106 23.21 5.68 6.37
N LEU A 107 22.82 6.68 5.58
CA LEU A 107 21.78 7.64 5.97
C LEU A 107 20.46 6.93 6.26
N LEU A 108 19.94 6.11 5.33
CA LEU A 108 18.69 5.35 5.48
C LEU A 108 18.68 4.45 6.74
N HIS A 109 19.82 3.82 7.06
CA HIS A 109 19.95 3.04 8.29
C HIS A 109 19.91 3.88 9.56
N SER A 110 20.37 5.13 9.49
CA SER A 110 20.40 6.06 10.63
C SER A 110 19.10 6.83 10.86
N LEU A 111 18.21 6.85 9.86
CA LEU A 111 16.92 7.52 9.96
C LEU A 111 15.94 6.69 10.78
N ASP A 112 15.15 7.40 11.57
CA ASP A 112 14.03 6.83 12.31
C ASP A 112 12.72 7.22 11.64
N PHE A 113 11.97 6.20 11.21
CA PHE A 113 10.65 6.35 10.60
C PHE A 113 9.53 6.06 11.61
N ASP A 114 9.70 6.53 12.86
CA ASP A 114 8.67 6.41 13.88
C ASP A 114 7.44 7.25 13.52
N PHE A 115 6.28 6.60 13.46
CA PHE A 115 5.00 7.24 13.17
C PHE A 115 4.48 8.11 14.32
N SER A 116 4.92 7.85 15.55
CA SER A 116 4.54 8.66 16.72
C SER A 116 5.40 9.92 16.87
N ARG A 117 6.66 9.85 16.42
CA ARG A 117 7.63 10.94 16.56
C ARG A 117 8.50 11.06 15.30
N PRO A 118 8.30 12.08 14.46
CA PRO A 118 9.08 12.24 13.24
C PRO A 118 10.55 12.49 13.55
N ASP A 119 11.43 11.94 12.72
CA ASP A 119 12.83 12.31 12.70
C ASP A 119 12.95 13.72 12.10
N GLU A 120 13.46 14.70 12.88
CA GLU A 120 13.59 16.09 12.44
C GLU A 120 14.47 16.24 11.20
N ARG A 121 15.42 15.32 11.00
CA ARG A 121 16.27 15.30 9.80
C ARG A 121 15.46 15.03 8.52
N LEU A 122 14.37 14.28 8.61
CA LEU A 122 13.47 14.03 7.48
C LEU A 122 12.66 15.27 7.13
N LEU A 123 12.22 16.04 8.13
CA LEU A 123 11.39 17.22 7.91
C LEU A 123 12.11 18.30 7.07
N GLN A 124 13.43 18.39 7.14
CA GLN A 124 14.20 19.33 6.31
C GLN A 124 14.07 19.06 4.80
N TRP A 125 13.77 17.82 4.40
CA TRP A 125 13.61 17.43 3.01
C TRP A 125 12.14 17.32 2.57
N HIS A 126 11.20 17.63 3.44
CA HIS A 126 9.78 17.58 3.13
C HIS A 126 9.38 18.56 2.02
N GLY A 127 10.04 19.73 1.95
CA GLY A 127 9.76 20.78 0.96
C GLY A 127 10.30 20.52 -0.44
N ILE A 128 11.15 19.52 -0.63
CA ILE A 128 11.77 19.19 -1.92
C ILE A 128 11.29 17.83 -2.45
N SER A 129 11.40 17.63 -3.77
CA SER A 129 11.07 16.32 -4.36
C SER A 129 12.18 15.29 -4.15
N LEU A 130 11.82 14.02 -4.27
CA LEU A 130 12.80 12.93 -4.25
C LEU A 130 13.82 13.11 -5.39
N LEU A 131 13.40 13.59 -6.56
CA LEU A 131 14.31 13.88 -7.66
C LEU A 131 15.33 14.94 -7.26
N GLU A 132 14.86 16.06 -6.71
CA GLU A 132 15.72 17.18 -6.27
C GLU A 132 16.73 16.72 -5.21
N PHE A 133 16.29 15.93 -4.22
CA PHE A 133 17.17 15.30 -3.24
C PHE A 133 18.23 14.42 -3.91
N CYS A 134 17.83 13.56 -4.85
CA CYS A 134 18.76 12.67 -5.55
C CYS A 134 19.79 13.42 -6.39
N GLN A 135 19.40 14.55 -6.98
CA GLN A 135 20.29 15.38 -7.79
C GLN A 135 21.24 16.24 -6.94
N LYS A 136 20.72 16.93 -5.93
CA LYS A 136 21.47 17.94 -5.15
C LYS A 136 22.20 17.36 -3.94
N GLU A 137 21.53 16.49 -3.16
CA GLU A 137 22.07 15.95 -1.92
C GLU A 137 22.83 14.63 -2.13
N ALA A 138 22.19 13.66 -2.78
CA ALA A 138 22.81 12.38 -3.08
C ALA A 138 23.76 12.44 -4.28
N LYS A 139 23.59 13.41 -5.18
CA LYS A 139 24.37 13.63 -6.40
C LYS A 139 24.44 12.40 -7.30
N PHE A 140 23.31 11.69 -7.42
CA PHE A 140 23.18 10.51 -8.24
C PHE A 140 23.31 10.85 -9.73
N SER A 141 23.82 9.89 -10.53
CA SER A 141 23.78 9.98 -11.97
C SER A 141 22.35 9.84 -12.51
N HIS A 142 22.10 10.29 -13.72
CA HIS A 142 20.85 10.08 -14.44
C HIS A 142 20.47 8.57 -14.48
N THR A 143 21.45 7.72 -14.75
CA THR A 143 21.26 6.27 -14.77
C THR A 143 20.78 5.75 -13.42
N MET A 144 21.40 6.22 -12.30
CA MET A 144 20.98 5.80 -10.96
C MET A 144 19.57 6.26 -10.63
N ILE A 145 19.20 7.47 -11.05
CA ILE A 145 17.86 7.99 -10.84
C ILE A 145 16.82 7.15 -11.62
N ASN A 146 17.05 6.89 -12.91
CA ASN A 146 16.06 6.25 -13.78
C ASN A 146 15.93 4.75 -13.57
N TYR A 147 17.01 4.07 -13.20
CA TYR A 147 17.02 2.61 -13.08
C TYR A 147 16.99 2.09 -11.64
N PHE A 148 17.13 2.97 -10.65
CA PHE A 148 17.01 2.60 -9.25
C PHE A 148 15.97 3.43 -8.51
N VAL A 149 16.06 4.77 -8.52
CA VAL A 149 15.15 5.62 -7.72
C VAL A 149 13.74 5.62 -8.30
N GLN A 150 13.60 5.85 -9.60
CA GLN A 150 12.31 5.90 -10.30
C GLN A 150 11.49 4.60 -10.13
N PRO A 151 12.05 3.39 -10.26
CA PRO A 151 11.33 2.17 -9.94
C PRO A 151 10.75 2.12 -8.52
N PHE A 152 11.44 2.65 -7.51
CA PHE A 152 10.91 2.72 -6.15
C PHE A 152 9.76 3.72 -5.99
N SER A 153 9.85 4.91 -6.59
CA SER A 153 8.74 5.87 -6.57
C SER A 153 7.52 5.32 -7.33
N SER A 154 7.76 4.54 -8.37
CA SER A 154 6.69 3.90 -9.16
C SER A 154 5.87 2.87 -8.36
N PHE A 155 6.37 2.32 -7.26
CA PHE A 155 5.55 1.51 -6.34
C PHE A 155 4.46 2.36 -5.66
N ALA A 156 4.66 3.68 -5.58
CA ALA A 156 3.63 4.64 -5.17
C ALA A 156 2.86 5.23 -6.38
N TYR A 157 3.11 4.75 -7.60
CA TYR A 157 2.49 5.18 -8.87
C TYR A 157 2.73 6.64 -9.25
N VAL A 158 3.87 7.17 -8.83
CA VAL A 158 4.31 8.54 -9.13
C VAL A 158 5.76 8.58 -9.61
N ASP A 159 6.12 9.67 -10.25
CA ASP A 159 7.51 9.94 -10.59
C ASP A 159 8.27 10.58 -9.41
N PRO A 160 9.61 10.54 -9.40
CA PRO A 160 10.41 11.12 -8.32
C PRO A 160 10.21 12.62 -8.09
N GLU A 161 9.68 13.35 -9.08
CA GLU A 161 9.31 14.76 -8.99
C GLU A 161 8.03 15.00 -8.20
N GLU A 162 7.13 14.04 -8.17
CA GLU A 162 5.80 14.15 -7.59
C GLU A 162 5.73 13.75 -6.11
N ILE A 163 6.76 13.10 -5.60
CA ILE A 163 6.85 12.63 -4.22
C ILE A 163 7.86 13.45 -3.42
N SER A 164 7.51 13.83 -2.19
CA SER A 164 8.45 14.51 -1.30
C SER A 164 9.65 13.64 -0.94
N ALA A 165 10.79 14.24 -0.69
CA ALA A 165 12.02 13.49 -0.45
C ALA A 165 11.95 12.65 0.83
N ASP A 166 11.32 13.12 1.90
CA ASP A 166 11.13 12.36 3.13
C ASP A 166 10.31 11.08 2.90
N HIS A 167 9.20 11.16 2.16
CA HIS A 167 8.41 9.98 1.80
C HIS A 167 9.17 9.08 0.82
N GLY A 168 9.86 9.65 -0.16
CA GLY A 168 10.71 8.89 -1.08
C GLY A 168 11.84 8.14 -0.37
N LEU A 169 12.48 8.74 0.63
CA LEU A 169 13.51 8.11 1.47
C LEU A 169 12.91 6.95 2.31
N PHE A 170 11.68 7.11 2.81
CA PHE A 170 10.96 6.02 3.45
C PHE A 170 10.78 4.84 2.48
N LEU A 171 10.33 5.07 1.24
CA LEU A 171 10.20 4.01 0.23
C LEU A 171 11.56 3.38 -0.12
N LEU A 172 12.61 4.18 -0.31
CA LEU A 172 13.95 3.68 -0.58
C LEU A 172 14.51 2.83 0.57
N SER A 173 14.05 3.05 1.81
CA SER A 173 14.47 2.25 2.97
C SER A 173 14.06 0.78 2.87
N TYR A 174 13.04 0.45 2.09
CA TYR A 174 12.69 -0.95 1.78
C TYR A 174 13.79 -1.70 1.02
N SER A 175 14.63 -0.99 0.24
CA SER A 175 15.74 -1.59 -0.48
C SER A 175 16.93 -2.01 0.40
N VAL A 176 17.01 -1.47 1.62
CA VAL A 176 18.12 -1.70 2.55
C VAL A 176 17.69 -2.40 3.85
N THR A 177 16.41 -2.70 3.98
CA THR A 177 15.81 -3.34 5.16
C THR A 177 15.24 -4.70 4.79
N PRO A 178 15.43 -5.75 5.61
CA PRO A 178 14.82 -7.06 5.34
C PRO A 178 13.30 -6.96 5.23
N CYS A 179 12.76 -7.45 4.12
CA CYS A 179 11.34 -7.48 3.82
C CYS A 179 10.78 -8.90 3.93
N PHE A 180 9.49 -8.97 4.23
CA PHE A 180 8.75 -10.22 4.40
C PHE A 180 7.40 -10.15 3.69
N SER A 181 6.85 -11.31 3.35
CA SER A 181 5.51 -11.44 2.79
C SER A 181 4.78 -12.60 3.47
N PRO A 182 3.49 -12.45 3.82
CA PRO A 182 2.71 -13.57 4.34
C PRO A 182 2.71 -14.74 3.34
N LYS A 183 2.81 -15.98 3.83
CA LYS A 183 2.87 -17.17 2.96
C LYS A 183 1.65 -17.29 2.03
N ARG A 184 0.48 -16.87 2.49
CA ARG A 184 -0.78 -16.87 1.73
C ARG A 184 -1.14 -15.49 1.14
N GLY A 185 -0.12 -14.62 0.95
CA GLY A 185 -0.27 -13.25 0.45
C GLY A 185 -0.81 -12.28 1.49
N MET A 186 -0.80 -10.99 1.15
CA MET A 186 -1.21 -9.91 2.06
C MET A 186 -2.70 -9.98 2.43
N GLY A 187 -3.53 -10.59 1.60
CA GLY A 187 -4.96 -10.82 1.88
C GLY A 187 -5.25 -11.67 3.10
N GLU A 188 -4.27 -12.46 3.56
CA GLU A 188 -4.39 -13.25 4.77
C GLU A 188 -4.68 -12.39 6.00
N VAL A 189 -4.13 -11.17 6.06
CA VAL A 189 -4.40 -10.20 7.14
C VAL A 189 -5.89 -9.83 7.18
N ALA A 190 -6.45 -9.54 6.02
CA ALA A 190 -7.88 -9.20 5.92
C ALA A 190 -8.79 -10.39 6.27
N ARG A 191 -8.41 -11.59 5.83
CA ARG A 191 -9.12 -12.84 6.13
C ARG A 191 -9.13 -13.13 7.63
N GLN A 192 -7.96 -13.05 8.28
CA GLN A 192 -7.84 -13.28 9.72
C GLN A 192 -8.61 -12.23 10.54
N LEU A 193 -8.57 -10.96 10.14
CA LEU A 193 -9.36 -9.92 10.77
C LEU A 193 -10.87 -10.16 10.58
N GLN A 194 -11.30 -10.61 9.41
CA GLN A 194 -12.70 -10.92 9.14
C GLN A 194 -13.19 -12.09 10.01
N GLU A 195 -12.41 -13.14 10.16
CA GLU A 195 -12.74 -14.27 11.02
C GLU A 195 -12.89 -13.85 12.49
N ARG A 196 -11.95 -13.05 13.00
CA ARG A 196 -11.98 -12.57 14.39
C ARG A 196 -13.11 -11.56 14.66
N LEU A 197 -13.56 -10.85 13.63
CA LEU A 197 -14.65 -9.88 13.67
C LEU A 197 -15.98 -10.49 13.17
N SER A 198 -16.11 -11.81 13.20
CA SER A 198 -17.31 -12.49 12.73
C SER A 198 -18.59 -11.88 13.32
N GLY A 199 -19.59 -11.63 12.48
CA GLY A 199 -20.83 -10.95 12.85
C GLY A 199 -20.77 -9.42 12.98
N ARG A 200 -19.57 -8.82 12.90
CA ARG A 200 -19.39 -7.36 12.99
C ARG A 200 -19.09 -6.69 11.64
N ILE A 201 -18.78 -7.44 10.61
CA ILE A 201 -18.52 -6.94 9.25
C ILE A 201 -19.73 -7.21 8.37
N ARG A 202 -20.26 -6.16 7.77
CA ARG A 202 -21.35 -6.21 6.80
C ARG A 202 -20.79 -5.96 5.42
N LEU A 203 -20.64 -7.02 4.64
CA LEU A 203 -20.17 -7.00 3.25
C LEU A 203 -21.31 -6.61 2.31
N GLY A 204 -20.98 -6.08 1.12
CA GLY A 204 -21.95 -5.60 0.14
C GLY A 204 -22.73 -4.38 0.59
N CYS A 205 -22.34 -3.72 1.67
CA CYS A 205 -23.03 -2.60 2.29
C CYS A 205 -22.29 -1.29 1.99
N ARG A 206 -22.87 -0.48 1.12
CA ARG A 206 -22.36 0.84 0.76
C ARG A 206 -22.95 1.91 1.69
N ILE A 207 -22.10 2.73 2.27
CA ILE A 207 -22.53 3.94 2.97
C ILE A 207 -22.64 5.07 1.94
N ASN A 208 -23.80 5.70 1.87
CA ASN A 208 -24.10 6.81 0.98
C ASN A 208 -24.01 8.17 1.71
N ARG A 209 -24.36 8.20 3.00
CA ARG A 209 -24.38 9.43 3.79
C ARG A 209 -24.14 9.13 5.27
N VAL A 210 -23.53 10.11 5.95
CA VAL A 210 -23.36 10.14 7.41
C VAL A 210 -23.91 11.49 7.91
N GLN A 211 -24.68 11.48 8.97
CA GLN A 211 -25.20 12.69 9.62
C GLN A 211 -25.31 12.48 11.13
N ASN A 212 -25.42 13.57 11.89
CA ASN A 212 -25.68 13.50 13.32
C ASN A 212 -27.17 13.51 13.60
N ASP A 213 -27.61 12.81 14.65
CA ASP A 213 -28.93 12.95 15.26
C ASP A 213 -29.00 14.21 16.17
N ASP A 214 -30.13 14.48 16.76
CA ASP A 214 -30.34 15.62 17.66
C ASP A 214 -29.50 15.59 18.94
N ARG A 215 -28.91 14.44 19.25
CA ARG A 215 -28.01 14.24 20.38
C ARG A 215 -26.52 14.20 19.99
N GLY A 216 -26.20 14.52 18.72
CA GLY A 216 -24.84 14.54 18.20
C GLY A 216 -24.27 13.17 17.84
N ARG A 217 -25.06 12.07 17.93
CA ARG A 217 -24.63 10.71 17.57
C ARG A 217 -24.78 10.48 16.07
N PHE A 218 -24.02 9.54 15.53
CA PHE A 218 -23.95 9.30 14.09
C PHE A 218 -25.05 8.35 13.60
N MET A 219 -25.73 8.77 12.54
CA MET A 219 -26.61 7.96 11.72
C MET A 219 -25.98 7.73 10.35
N VAL A 220 -26.05 6.52 9.81
CA VAL A 220 -25.48 6.16 8.52
C VAL A 220 -26.57 5.67 7.56
N GLU A 221 -26.61 6.23 6.34
CA GLU A 221 -27.47 5.72 5.27
C GLU A 221 -26.74 4.57 4.56
N VAL A 222 -27.25 3.36 4.77
CA VAL A 222 -26.69 2.12 4.22
C VAL A 222 -27.52 1.71 3.01
N GLU A 223 -26.82 1.40 1.92
CA GLU A 223 -27.38 0.74 0.75
C GLU A 223 -26.73 -0.64 0.61
N GLY A 224 -27.51 -1.68 0.71
CA GLY A 224 -27.00 -3.04 0.64
C GLY A 224 -28.09 -4.03 0.30
N ALA A 225 -27.71 -5.07 -0.42
CA ALA A 225 -28.57 -6.16 -0.79
C ALA A 225 -28.30 -7.36 0.11
N GLU A 226 -28.92 -7.43 1.27
CA GLU A 226 -29.12 -8.72 1.93
C GLU A 226 -30.24 -9.48 1.18
N GLY A 227 -29.86 -10.24 0.14
CA GLY A 227 -30.76 -11.20 -0.52
C GLY A 227 -31.89 -10.63 -1.39
N LYS A 228 -31.87 -9.35 -1.74
CA LYS A 228 -32.93 -8.71 -2.56
C LYS A 228 -32.41 -8.25 -3.93
N GLU A 229 -33.24 -8.40 -4.96
CA GLU A 229 -32.96 -7.95 -6.34
C GLU A 229 -32.72 -6.43 -6.47
N ARG A 230 -33.16 -5.62 -5.51
CA ARG A 230 -32.91 -4.17 -5.47
C ARG A 230 -32.28 -3.80 -4.13
N PRO A 231 -31.16 -3.05 -4.14
CA PRO A 231 -30.55 -2.53 -2.92
C PRO A 231 -31.52 -1.57 -2.21
N GLU A 232 -31.82 -1.85 -0.96
CA GLU A 232 -32.69 -1.04 -0.13
C GLU A 232 -31.84 -0.04 0.67
N LYS A 233 -32.26 1.23 0.67
CA LYS A 233 -31.63 2.26 1.48
C LYS A 233 -32.31 2.31 2.83
N ARG A 234 -31.52 2.29 3.90
CA ARG A 234 -32.02 2.43 5.27
C ARG A 234 -31.04 3.22 6.12
N TRP A 235 -31.58 3.86 7.15
CA TRP A 235 -30.77 4.52 8.18
C TRP A 235 -30.48 3.52 9.29
N GLU A 236 -29.22 3.46 9.70
CA GLU A 236 -28.74 2.65 10.82
C GLU A 236 -27.98 3.51 11.83
N GLY A 237 -28.04 3.12 13.09
CA GLY A 237 -27.50 3.86 14.23
C GLY A 237 -28.54 3.92 15.36
N PRO A 238 -28.37 4.81 16.34
CA PRO A 238 -27.28 5.79 16.45
C PRO A 238 -25.97 5.15 16.93
N TYR A 239 -24.84 5.72 16.51
CA TYR A 239 -23.50 5.34 16.93
C TYR A 239 -22.83 6.50 17.66
N ASP A 240 -22.12 6.21 18.76
CA ASP A 240 -21.43 7.24 19.55
C ASP A 240 -20.18 7.76 18.83
N TYR A 241 -19.53 6.90 18.03
CA TYR A 241 -18.32 7.19 17.27
C TYR A 241 -18.47 6.82 15.80
N CYS A 242 -17.87 7.63 14.92
CA CYS A 242 -17.78 7.33 13.50
C CYS A 242 -16.31 7.33 13.05
N ILE A 243 -15.91 6.27 12.31
CA ILE A 243 -14.55 6.11 11.85
C ILE A 243 -14.55 5.91 10.34
N PHE A 244 -14.02 6.89 9.61
CA PHE A 244 -13.82 6.76 8.18
C PHE A 244 -12.49 6.03 7.90
N ALA A 245 -12.60 4.83 7.31
CA ALA A 245 -11.47 4.01 6.86
C ALA A 245 -11.48 3.85 5.33
N THR A 246 -11.86 4.90 4.62
CA THR A 246 -11.98 4.94 3.17
C THR A 246 -11.10 6.04 2.59
N GLY A 247 -10.85 6.01 1.26
CA GLY A 247 -10.04 7.04 0.61
C GLY A 247 -10.64 8.45 0.73
N SER A 248 -9.77 9.47 0.78
CA SER A 248 -10.13 10.87 1.03
C SER A 248 -11.29 11.40 0.18
N ARG A 249 -11.35 11.02 -1.11
CA ARG A 249 -12.47 11.43 -1.99
C ARG A 249 -13.83 10.91 -1.51
N HIS A 250 -13.87 9.72 -0.92
CA HIS A 250 -15.11 9.16 -0.37
C HIS A 250 -15.49 9.82 0.94
N VAL A 251 -14.51 10.17 1.78
CA VAL A 251 -14.76 10.89 3.04
C VAL A 251 -15.53 12.17 2.77
N ARG A 252 -15.09 13.00 1.81
CA ARG A 252 -15.80 14.24 1.43
C ARG A 252 -17.21 13.99 0.91
N SER A 253 -17.43 12.94 0.13
CA SER A 253 -18.76 12.61 -0.39
C SER A 253 -19.72 12.14 0.69
N LEU A 254 -19.22 11.50 1.74
CA LEU A 254 -20.00 10.99 2.86
C LEU A 254 -20.37 12.10 3.88
N MET A 255 -19.48 13.06 4.04
CA MET A 255 -19.67 14.18 4.96
C MET A 255 -19.18 15.49 4.32
N PRO A 256 -20.03 16.17 3.55
CA PRO A 256 -19.72 17.47 2.96
C PRO A 256 -19.33 18.49 4.04
N GLY A 257 -18.29 19.29 3.76
CA GLY A 257 -17.74 20.27 4.71
C GLY A 257 -16.57 19.74 5.53
N LEU A 258 -16.17 18.49 5.36
CA LEU A 258 -14.93 17.95 5.86
C LEU A 258 -13.76 18.41 4.98
N ASP A 259 -12.89 19.28 5.52
CA ASP A 259 -11.64 19.68 4.84
C ASP A 259 -10.58 18.61 5.04
N PHE A 260 -10.66 17.56 4.25
CA PHE A 260 -9.68 16.48 4.22
C PHE A 260 -9.31 16.13 2.79
N GLU A 261 -8.13 16.51 2.38
CA GLU A 261 -7.59 16.19 1.06
C GLU A 261 -6.17 15.64 1.16
N VAL A 262 -5.94 14.56 0.46
CA VAL A 262 -4.62 13.97 0.27
C VAL A 262 -4.46 13.60 -1.20
N PHE A 263 -3.25 13.80 -1.72
CA PHE A 263 -2.93 13.36 -3.06
C PHE A 263 -2.81 11.83 -3.10
N ALA A 264 -3.53 11.21 -4.02
CA ALA A 264 -3.45 9.77 -4.22
C ALA A 264 -3.70 9.43 -5.70
N PRO A 265 -2.70 8.89 -6.39
CA PRO A 265 -2.81 8.50 -7.79
C PRO A 265 -3.79 7.35 -7.98
N LYS A 266 -4.17 7.12 -9.23
CA LYS A 266 -4.90 5.92 -9.64
C LYS A 266 -3.92 4.89 -10.16
N THR A 267 -4.19 3.62 -9.90
CA THR A 267 -3.44 2.53 -10.51
C THR A 267 -4.34 1.62 -11.32
N ARG A 268 -3.74 0.92 -12.24
CA ARG A 268 -4.33 -0.15 -13.03
C ARG A 268 -3.37 -1.32 -13.10
N GLY A 269 -3.93 -2.50 -13.13
CA GLY A 269 -3.16 -3.73 -13.22
C GLY A 269 -4.01 -4.86 -13.74
N VAL A 270 -3.37 -5.99 -13.91
CA VAL A 270 -4.01 -7.24 -14.30
C VAL A 270 -3.45 -8.37 -13.46
N ILE A 271 -4.29 -9.33 -13.16
CA ILE A 271 -3.83 -10.64 -12.75
C ILE A 271 -3.88 -11.51 -14.01
N LEU A 272 -2.77 -12.14 -14.33
CA LEU A 272 -2.65 -12.99 -15.49
C LEU A 272 -1.99 -14.33 -15.18
N GLU A 273 -2.31 -15.32 -15.99
CA GLU A 273 -1.63 -16.61 -16.07
C GLU A 273 -0.76 -16.61 -17.33
N THR A 274 0.47 -17.11 -17.24
CA THR A 274 1.41 -17.18 -18.37
C THR A 274 2.34 -18.36 -18.25
N ILE A 275 2.95 -18.74 -19.38
CA ILE A 275 4.11 -19.63 -19.43
C ILE A 275 5.28 -18.78 -19.90
N ALA A 276 6.13 -18.36 -18.97
CA ALA A 276 7.26 -17.46 -19.24
C ALA A 276 8.55 -17.99 -18.58
N PRO A 277 9.22 -19.00 -19.16
CA PRO A 277 10.37 -19.69 -18.57
C PRO A 277 11.51 -18.73 -18.18
N LYS A 278 11.73 -17.68 -18.98
CA LYS A 278 12.77 -16.67 -18.74
C LYS A 278 12.62 -15.93 -17.42
N TYR A 279 11.38 -15.83 -16.88
CA TYR A 279 11.10 -15.14 -15.64
C TYR A 279 11.03 -16.06 -14.41
N ARG A 280 11.11 -17.39 -14.58
CA ARG A 280 11.01 -18.35 -13.45
C ARG A 280 12.00 -18.15 -12.31
N PRO A 281 13.22 -17.63 -12.52
CA PRO A 281 14.13 -17.34 -11.41
C PRO A 281 13.66 -16.21 -10.49
N TYR A 282 12.65 -15.43 -10.92
CA TYR A 282 12.29 -14.17 -10.28
C TYR A 282 10.87 -14.19 -9.70
N ASP A 283 10.68 -13.54 -8.55
CA ASP A 283 9.40 -13.35 -7.88
C ASP A 283 8.81 -11.96 -8.13
N LEU A 284 9.62 -11.02 -8.65
CA LEU A 284 9.18 -9.68 -9.00
C LEU A 284 9.96 -9.15 -10.22
N LEU A 285 9.22 -8.57 -11.16
CA LEU A 285 9.78 -7.87 -12.31
C LEU A 285 9.53 -6.38 -12.18
N ILE A 286 10.52 -5.59 -12.60
CA ILE A 286 10.45 -4.14 -12.68
C ILE A 286 10.88 -3.72 -14.09
N PHE A 287 10.05 -2.93 -14.75
CA PHE A 287 10.35 -2.32 -16.03
C PHE A 287 10.54 -0.82 -15.80
N PRO A 288 11.76 -0.28 -15.90
CA PRO A 288 12.00 1.15 -15.75
C PRO A 288 11.15 1.95 -16.72
N LYS A 289 10.76 3.16 -16.35
CA LYS A 289 9.96 4.03 -17.23
C LYS A 289 10.74 4.50 -18.45
N GLU A 290 12.05 4.74 -18.28
CA GLU A 290 12.93 5.14 -19.37
C GLU A 290 13.04 4.04 -20.44
N GLY A 291 12.76 4.41 -21.70
CA GLY A 291 12.75 3.47 -22.82
C GLY A 291 11.59 2.44 -22.81
N ASN A 292 10.67 2.55 -21.88
CA ASN A 292 9.53 1.65 -21.75
C ASN A 292 8.40 2.03 -22.72
N THR A 293 8.42 1.45 -23.90
CA THR A 293 7.40 1.68 -24.94
C THR A 293 6.11 0.91 -24.70
N HIS A 294 6.16 -0.24 -24.01
CA HIS A 294 5.02 -1.11 -23.79
C HIS A 294 4.12 -0.71 -22.62
N GLY A 295 4.54 0.24 -21.77
CA GLY A 295 3.72 0.77 -20.65
C GLY A 295 3.44 -0.20 -19.51
N VAL A 296 4.18 -1.28 -19.39
CA VAL A 296 4.12 -2.22 -18.26
C VAL A 296 5.08 -1.75 -17.16
N HIS A 297 4.59 -1.56 -15.94
CA HIS A 297 5.43 -1.17 -14.81
C HIS A 297 6.19 -2.35 -14.20
N GLY A 298 5.54 -3.48 -14.04
CA GLY A 298 6.06 -4.66 -13.37
C GLY A 298 5.08 -5.23 -12.36
N GLY A 299 5.56 -6.14 -11.55
CA GLY A 299 4.75 -6.76 -10.50
C GLY A 299 5.30 -8.10 -10.04
N GLU A 300 4.52 -8.76 -9.18
CA GLU A 300 4.90 -10.05 -8.63
C GLU A 300 4.63 -11.20 -9.59
N LEU A 301 5.47 -12.24 -9.47
CA LEU A 301 5.30 -13.52 -10.15
C LEU A 301 5.25 -14.63 -9.09
N ARG A 302 4.35 -15.58 -9.31
CA ARG A 302 4.19 -16.76 -8.47
C ARG A 302 4.20 -18.00 -9.37
N HIS A 303 5.16 -18.87 -9.17
CA HIS A 303 5.41 -19.99 -10.06
C HIS A 303 4.74 -21.26 -9.56
N HIS A 304 4.00 -21.90 -10.44
CA HIS A 304 3.43 -23.22 -10.20
C HIS A 304 4.41 -24.32 -10.66
N PRO A 305 4.43 -25.49 -10.01
CA PRO A 305 5.32 -26.60 -10.39
C PRO A 305 5.15 -27.09 -11.83
N ASP A 306 3.95 -26.99 -12.42
CA ASP A 306 3.63 -27.41 -13.79
C ASP A 306 4.18 -26.49 -14.89
N GLY A 307 4.87 -25.41 -14.54
CA GLY A 307 5.47 -24.49 -15.49
C GLY A 307 4.69 -23.19 -15.69
N ARG A 308 3.43 -23.11 -15.26
CA ARG A 308 2.63 -21.88 -15.28
C ARG A 308 3.16 -20.88 -14.24
N SER A 309 2.91 -19.60 -14.50
CA SER A 309 3.13 -18.52 -13.57
C SER A 309 1.89 -17.67 -13.47
N PHE A 310 1.53 -17.27 -12.25
CA PHE A 310 0.46 -16.34 -11.96
C PHE A 310 1.10 -15.00 -11.57
N CYS A 311 0.68 -13.93 -12.23
CA CYS A 311 1.37 -12.64 -12.12
C CYS A 311 0.37 -11.54 -11.76
N GLY A 312 0.72 -10.71 -10.78
CA GLY A 312 0.05 -9.45 -10.47
C GLY A 312 0.82 -8.31 -11.09
N ILE A 313 0.43 -7.85 -12.27
CA ILE A 313 1.17 -6.87 -13.06
C ILE A 313 0.48 -5.50 -13.01
N PHE A 314 1.23 -4.46 -12.70
CA PHE A 314 0.80 -3.06 -12.76
C PHE A 314 1.23 -2.39 -14.05
N LEU A 315 0.47 -1.37 -14.48
CA LEU A 315 0.65 -0.69 -15.75
C LEU A 315 0.89 0.80 -15.51
N TYR A 316 1.87 1.38 -16.21
CA TYR A 316 2.04 2.83 -16.31
C TYR A 316 0.90 3.50 -17.10
N ARG A 317 0.38 2.79 -18.10
CA ARG A 317 -0.69 3.26 -18.98
C ARG A 317 -1.84 2.25 -18.99
N PRO A 318 -3.08 2.72 -19.17
CA PRO A 318 -4.26 1.84 -19.24
C PRO A 318 -4.21 0.78 -20.35
N ASP A 319 -3.53 1.12 -21.43
CA ASP A 319 -3.36 0.37 -22.66
C ASP A 319 -2.00 -0.33 -22.77
N GLY A 320 -1.36 -0.60 -21.62
CA GLY A 320 -0.08 -1.29 -21.59
C GLY A 320 -0.11 -2.61 -22.39
N GLU A 321 0.89 -2.77 -23.26
CA GLU A 321 1.02 -3.89 -24.19
C GLU A 321 1.64 -5.11 -23.52
N LEU A 322 0.80 -5.91 -22.85
CA LEU A 322 1.24 -7.13 -22.15
C LEU A 322 1.92 -8.13 -23.08
N GLY A 323 1.49 -8.21 -24.35
CA GLY A 323 2.09 -9.08 -25.38
C GLY A 323 3.55 -8.78 -25.71
N ALA A 324 4.01 -7.54 -25.47
CA ALA A 324 5.43 -7.20 -25.60
C ALA A 324 6.30 -7.80 -24.49
N VAL A 325 5.67 -8.23 -23.37
CA VAL A 325 6.36 -8.75 -22.19
C VAL A 325 6.13 -10.25 -22.02
N PHE A 326 4.89 -10.70 -22.22
CA PHE A 326 4.45 -12.09 -22.04
C PHE A 326 3.91 -12.66 -23.36
N GLU A 327 4.59 -13.65 -23.90
CA GLU A 327 4.23 -14.24 -25.19
C GLU A 327 2.90 -15.03 -25.14
N ASN A 328 2.72 -15.82 -24.09
CA ASN A 328 1.53 -16.65 -23.88
C ASN A 328 0.90 -16.30 -22.55
N TYR A 329 -0.16 -15.50 -22.57
CA TYR A 329 -0.83 -15.08 -21.35
C TYR A 329 -2.34 -15.09 -21.48
N LYS A 330 -3.00 -15.27 -20.33
CA LYS A 330 -4.45 -15.16 -20.17
C LYS A 330 -4.74 -14.19 -19.04
N ILE A 331 -5.45 -13.12 -19.33
CA ILE A 331 -5.93 -12.20 -18.27
C ILE A 331 -7.04 -12.90 -17.49
N MET A 332 -6.81 -13.04 -16.17
CA MET A 332 -7.77 -13.61 -15.24
C MET A 332 -8.65 -12.53 -14.62
N GLU A 333 -8.06 -11.39 -14.29
CA GLU A 333 -8.74 -10.27 -13.64
C GLU A 333 -8.09 -8.94 -14.02
N ARG A 334 -8.90 -7.89 -14.16
CA ARG A 334 -8.42 -6.51 -14.24
C ARG A 334 -8.57 -5.86 -12.87
N VAL A 335 -7.47 -5.32 -12.35
CA VAL A 335 -7.39 -4.71 -11.03
C VAL A 335 -7.20 -3.21 -11.20
N GLY A 336 -7.89 -2.42 -10.39
CA GLY A 336 -7.71 -0.97 -10.38
C GLY A 336 -8.08 -0.37 -9.02
N TRP A 337 -7.26 0.56 -8.58
CA TRP A 337 -7.47 1.29 -7.35
C TRP A 337 -7.55 2.80 -7.61
N SER A 338 -8.59 3.45 -7.09
CA SER A 338 -8.78 4.89 -7.14
C SER A 338 -9.39 5.38 -5.83
N PRO A 339 -8.59 5.84 -4.89
CA PRO A 339 -7.12 5.99 -4.92
C PRO A 339 -6.36 4.66 -4.78
N ALA A 340 -5.09 4.64 -5.25
CA ALA A 340 -4.19 3.50 -5.08
C ALA A 340 -3.48 3.53 -3.73
N ILE A 341 -2.64 4.53 -3.53
CA ILE A 341 -1.91 4.81 -2.29
C ILE A 341 -1.87 6.34 -2.11
N THR A 342 -1.87 6.81 -0.89
CA THR A 342 -1.60 8.23 -0.63
C THR A 342 -0.13 8.53 -0.89
N VAL A 343 0.16 9.71 -1.44
CA VAL A 343 1.52 10.18 -1.67
C VAL A 343 1.69 11.56 -1.05
N MET A 344 2.76 11.74 -0.29
CA MET A 344 3.15 13.04 0.19
C MET A 344 3.88 13.78 -0.93
N GLN A 345 3.30 14.89 -1.39
CA GLN A 345 3.91 15.76 -2.39
C GLN A 345 4.93 16.70 -1.74
N PRO A 346 5.91 17.24 -2.50
CA PRO A 346 6.84 18.24 -1.99
C PRO A 346 6.11 19.42 -1.36
N GLY A 347 6.42 19.73 -0.08
CA GLY A 347 5.75 20.79 0.68
C GLY A 347 4.25 20.54 0.96
N GLY A 348 3.75 19.34 0.71
CA GLY A 348 2.38 18.97 0.98
C GLY A 348 2.04 19.00 2.48
N LYS A 349 0.77 19.13 2.82
CA LYS A 349 0.33 19.15 4.22
C LYS A 349 0.59 17.78 4.87
N ILE A 350 1.40 17.75 5.91
CA ILE A 350 1.55 16.57 6.75
C ILE A 350 0.28 16.39 7.58
N VAL A 351 -0.36 15.26 7.45
CA VAL A 351 -1.54 14.92 8.26
C VAL A 351 -1.08 14.22 9.53
N ASP A 352 -1.05 14.96 10.63
CA ASP A 352 -0.67 14.46 11.95
C ASP A 352 -1.88 14.18 12.85
N VAL A 353 -3.05 14.65 12.47
CA VAL A 353 -4.26 14.57 13.28
C VAL A 353 -5.21 13.56 12.67
N ILE A 354 -5.60 12.58 13.47
CA ILE A 354 -6.57 11.53 13.11
C ILE A 354 -7.97 11.83 13.62
N THR A 355 -8.11 12.73 14.62
CA THR A 355 -9.39 13.25 15.13
C THR A 355 -9.79 14.44 14.29
N HIS A 356 -10.96 14.41 13.65
CA HIS A 356 -11.42 15.49 12.79
C HIS A 356 -12.42 16.41 13.48
N LYS A 357 -13.35 15.84 14.19
CA LYS A 357 -14.34 16.49 15.07
C LYS A 357 -14.57 15.60 16.28
N GLU A 358 -15.30 16.10 17.26
CA GLU A 358 -15.75 15.32 18.39
C GLU A 358 -16.37 14.00 17.93
N ASN A 359 -15.83 12.88 18.40
CA ASN A 359 -16.24 11.51 18.09
C ASN A 359 -16.15 11.08 16.61
N LEU A 360 -15.53 11.90 15.75
CA LEU A 360 -15.30 11.58 14.35
C LEU A 360 -13.81 11.41 14.05
N PHE A 361 -13.46 10.25 13.52
CA PHE A 361 -12.08 9.89 13.22
C PHE A 361 -11.89 9.50 11.76
N ILE A 362 -10.68 9.75 11.24
CA ILE A 362 -10.27 9.29 9.91
C ILE A 362 -9.01 8.44 10.09
N VAL A 363 -9.03 7.22 9.57
CA VAL A 363 -7.89 6.27 9.60
C VAL A 363 -7.53 5.84 8.20
N GLY A 364 -6.23 5.65 7.93
CA GLY A 364 -5.80 5.23 6.59
C GLY A 364 -4.31 5.43 6.35
N ASP A 365 -3.94 5.32 5.08
CA ASP A 365 -2.56 5.43 4.58
C ASP A 365 -2.08 6.87 4.33
N PHE A 366 -2.65 7.85 5.00
CA PHE A 366 -2.35 9.27 4.79
C PHE A 366 -1.50 9.91 5.91
N PHE A 367 -1.27 9.19 6.99
CA PHE A 367 -0.59 9.71 8.16
C PHE A 367 0.93 9.61 7.98
N ARG A 368 1.66 10.72 8.05
CA ARG A 368 3.12 10.85 7.93
C ARG A 368 3.69 10.18 6.68
N TYR A 369 4.15 8.94 6.79
CA TYR A 369 4.69 8.15 5.67
C TYR A 369 3.59 7.25 5.12
N PRO A 370 2.92 7.65 4.03
CA PRO A 370 1.80 6.90 3.49
C PRO A 370 2.17 5.45 3.13
N CYS A 371 1.58 4.51 3.86
CA CYS A 371 1.78 3.07 3.66
C CYS A 371 0.79 2.26 4.52
N HIS A 372 0.92 0.94 4.52
CA HIS A 372 0.08 0.06 5.35
C HIS A 372 0.35 0.20 6.87
N GLU A 373 1.56 0.57 7.28
CA GLU A 373 1.87 0.90 8.67
C GLU A 373 1.00 2.05 9.17
N SER A 374 0.89 3.12 8.36
CA SER A 374 0.00 4.25 8.66
C SER A 374 -1.44 3.79 8.93
N CYS A 375 -1.96 2.84 8.13
CA CYS A 375 -3.30 2.30 8.34
C CYS A 375 -3.47 1.60 9.70
N VAL A 376 -2.49 0.80 10.11
CA VAL A 376 -2.56 0.05 11.38
C VAL A 376 -2.26 0.97 12.56
N PHE A 377 -1.27 1.85 12.43
CA PHE A 377 -0.92 2.84 13.45
C PHE A 377 -2.11 3.74 13.78
N THR A 378 -2.73 4.37 12.76
CA THR A 378 -3.91 5.23 12.97
C THR A 378 -5.10 4.45 13.54
N ALA A 379 -5.32 3.22 13.09
CA ALA A 379 -6.36 2.35 13.62
C ALA A 379 -6.17 2.04 15.12
N LYS A 380 -4.93 1.74 15.54
CA LYS A 380 -4.58 1.47 16.94
C LYS A 380 -4.76 2.74 17.79
N LYS A 381 -4.28 3.89 17.31
CA LYS A 381 -4.40 5.18 18.00
C LYS A 381 -5.85 5.61 18.20
N VAL A 382 -6.69 5.48 17.17
CA VAL A 382 -8.13 5.79 17.31
C VAL A 382 -8.79 4.86 18.33
N ALA A 383 -8.48 3.57 18.30
CA ALA A 383 -9.02 2.65 19.30
C ALA A 383 -8.58 3.01 20.72
N GLU A 384 -7.33 3.43 20.95
CA GLU A 384 -6.82 3.91 22.23
C GLU A 384 -7.57 5.15 22.73
N ILE A 385 -7.83 6.13 21.83
CA ILE A 385 -8.59 7.35 22.16
C ILE A 385 -10.00 6.99 22.59
N ILE A 386 -10.74 6.23 21.76
CA ILE A 386 -12.12 5.84 22.06
C ILE A 386 -12.23 5.07 23.39
N VAL A 387 -11.30 4.14 23.66
CA VAL A 387 -11.28 3.38 24.92
C VAL A 387 -11.07 4.29 26.12
N ARG A 388 -10.22 5.30 26.01
CA ARG A 388 -9.98 6.27 27.08
C ARG A 388 -11.24 7.12 27.34
N GLU A 389 -11.88 7.64 26.28
CA GLU A 389 -13.09 8.45 26.38
C GLU A 389 -14.30 7.66 26.91
N ALA A 390 -14.46 6.40 26.50
CA ALA A 390 -15.56 5.55 26.94
C ALA A 390 -15.45 5.08 28.43
N ARG A 391 -14.28 5.29 29.07
CA ARG A 391 -14.04 4.90 30.47
C ARG A 391 -13.96 6.09 31.44
N GLY A 392 -13.84 7.30 30.94
CA GLY A 392 -13.84 8.54 31.71
C GLY A 392 -15.24 9.11 31.80
#